data_35d3889eaed94b86721eafe6da5201f2
#
_entry.id   35d3889eaed94b86721eafe6da5201f2
#
_cell.length_a   1.000
_cell.length_b   1.000
_cell.length_c   1.000
_cell.angle_alpha   90.00
_cell.angle_beta   90.00
_cell.angle_gamma   90.00
#
_symmetry.space_group_name_H-M   'P 1'
#
loop_
_entity.id
_entity.type
_entity.pdbx_description
1 polymer ?
#
loop_
_entity_poly.entity_id
_entity_poly.type
_entity_poly.pdbx_seq_one_letter_code
_entity_poly.pdbx_strand_id
1 'polypeptide(L)'
;PYPWINYLGTQNFFSLISNTAGGYHFFKDARLRRITRYRYNNVPVDVGGRYFYVNDDGDVWNPGWAPVKAELDSYECRHGMGYTVITGKRNGLSAEVSFFVPHDFNGEVQKLVLKNESGKKKNIKLFSFLEWCLWNAWDDCTNFQRNFNTGEVEIDGSVIYHKTEYK
;
A
#
# COMPACT_ATOMS: atom_id res chain seq x y z
N PRO A 1 -10.59 8.63 -14.80
CA PRO A 1 -10.47 9.56 -13.69
C PRO A 1 -9.01 9.60 -13.21
N TYR A 2 -8.51 10.78 -12.87
CA TYR A 2 -7.16 10.94 -12.34
C TYR A 2 -7.14 10.62 -10.86
N PRO A 3 -6.06 9.98 -10.32
CA PRO A 3 -5.95 9.72 -8.89
C PRO A 3 -5.77 11.03 -8.11
N TRP A 4 -6.47 11.15 -6.99
CA TRP A 4 -6.17 12.16 -5.98
C TRP A 4 -5.07 11.61 -5.08
N ILE A 5 -4.03 12.40 -4.85
CA ILE A 5 -2.86 11.97 -4.08
C ILE A 5 -2.63 12.88 -2.89
N ASN A 6 -2.11 12.28 -1.81
CA ASN A 6 -1.62 12.97 -0.63
C ASN A 6 -0.14 12.68 -0.40
N TYR A 7 0.57 13.65 0.14
CA TYR A 7 1.97 13.53 0.54
C TYR A 7 2.04 13.49 2.06
N LEU A 8 2.58 12.39 2.59
CA LEU A 8 2.83 12.19 4.00
C LEU A 8 4.34 12.12 4.21
N GLY A 9 4.87 12.77 5.23
CA GLY A 9 6.32 12.67 5.43
C GLY A 9 6.88 13.52 6.56
N THR A 10 8.17 13.29 6.78
CA THR A 10 9.06 14.03 7.66
C THR A 10 10.22 14.62 6.87
N GLN A 11 11.31 15.01 7.54
CA GLN A 11 12.52 15.47 6.83
C GLN A 11 13.20 14.38 6.01
N ASN A 12 13.03 13.11 6.36
CA ASN A 12 13.78 12.01 5.77
C ASN A 12 12.91 10.96 5.09
N PHE A 13 11.72 10.71 5.60
CA PHE A 13 10.84 9.65 5.08
C PHE A 13 9.60 10.25 4.44
N PHE A 14 9.27 9.77 3.27
CA PHE A 14 8.14 10.26 2.48
C PHE A 14 7.29 9.12 1.97
N SER A 15 5.99 9.38 1.92
CA SER A 15 4.97 8.49 1.40
C SER A 15 4.03 9.26 0.48
N LEU A 16 3.83 8.75 -0.72
CA LEU A 16 2.75 9.17 -1.59
C LEU A 16 1.63 8.15 -1.49
N ILE A 17 0.41 8.63 -1.36
CA ILE A 17 -0.77 7.78 -1.32
C ILE A 17 -1.89 8.36 -2.17
N SER A 18 -2.44 7.53 -3.06
CA SER A 18 -3.64 7.87 -3.81
C SER A 18 -4.91 7.54 -3.03
N ASN A 19 -6.03 8.02 -3.54
CA ASN A 19 -7.35 7.69 -3.00
C ASN A 19 -7.71 6.20 -3.09
N THR A 20 -6.93 5.37 -3.79
CA THR A 20 -7.09 3.92 -3.87
C THR A 20 -5.95 3.14 -3.19
N ALA A 21 -5.17 3.80 -2.33
CA ALA A 21 -4.00 3.29 -1.62
C ALA A 21 -2.78 2.96 -2.51
N GLY A 22 -2.81 3.32 -3.78
CA GLY A 22 -1.62 3.29 -4.65
C GLY A 22 -0.57 4.30 -4.20
N GLY A 23 0.65 4.17 -4.73
CA GLY A 23 1.75 5.06 -4.42
C GLY A 23 3.00 4.34 -3.94
N TYR A 24 3.92 5.09 -3.33
CA TYR A 24 5.21 4.55 -2.93
C TYR A 24 5.82 5.31 -1.75
N HIS A 25 6.86 4.69 -1.17
CA HIS A 25 7.65 5.25 -0.08
C HIS A 25 9.09 5.43 -0.51
N PHE A 26 9.75 6.42 0.05
CA PHE A 26 11.19 6.59 -0.11
C PHE A 26 11.83 7.26 1.11
N PHE A 27 13.13 7.04 1.27
CA PHE A 27 13.94 7.67 2.30
C PHE A 27 14.94 8.64 1.64
N LYS A 28 14.77 9.94 1.86
CA LYS A 28 15.58 11.06 1.34
C LYS A 28 15.58 11.20 -0.18
N ASP A 29 15.74 10.13 -0.93
CA ASP A 29 15.86 10.17 -2.40
C ASP A 29 14.85 9.21 -3.05
N ALA A 30 13.95 9.76 -3.89
CA ALA A 30 12.89 9.00 -4.52
C ALA A 30 13.36 8.05 -5.63
N ARG A 31 14.58 8.18 -6.10
CA ARG A 31 15.18 7.33 -7.13
C ARG A 31 16.06 6.25 -6.51
N LEU A 32 17.03 6.64 -5.69
CA LEU A 32 18.08 5.76 -5.18
C LEU A 32 17.71 5.06 -3.86
N ARG A 33 16.70 5.58 -3.15
CA ARG A 33 16.24 5.06 -1.85
C ARG A 33 14.74 4.88 -1.80
N ARG A 34 14.16 4.47 -2.92
CA ARG A 34 12.75 4.06 -2.98
C ARG A 34 12.58 2.72 -2.31
N ILE A 35 11.58 2.61 -1.45
CA ILE A 35 11.33 1.42 -0.65
C ILE A 35 10.31 0.52 -1.33
N THR A 36 9.18 1.10 -1.74
CA THR A 36 8.13 0.36 -2.41
C THR A 36 8.06 0.69 -3.88
N ARG A 37 7.72 -0.30 -4.67
CA ARG A 37 7.68 -0.20 -6.12
C ARG A 37 6.49 0.61 -6.61
N TYR A 38 6.71 1.42 -7.62
CA TYR A 38 5.68 2.12 -8.36
C TYR A 38 6.13 2.35 -9.80
N ARG A 39 5.25 2.03 -10.76
CA ARG A 39 5.49 2.25 -12.18
C ARG A 39 4.52 3.29 -12.71
N TYR A 40 5.05 4.39 -13.22
CA TYR A 40 4.26 5.52 -13.71
C TYR A 40 3.47 5.24 -14.98
N ASN A 41 3.94 4.34 -15.82
CA ASN A 41 3.39 4.07 -17.14
C ASN A 41 2.70 2.70 -17.24
N ASN A 42 2.23 2.16 -16.13
CA ASN A 42 1.50 0.91 -16.13
C ASN A 42 0.04 1.10 -16.53
N VAL A 43 -0.48 0.11 -17.23
CA VAL A 43 -1.91 -0.05 -17.46
C VAL A 43 -2.33 -1.39 -16.83
N PRO A 44 -3.26 -1.38 -15.88
CA PRO A 44 -4.00 -0.23 -15.33
C PRO A 44 -3.13 0.67 -14.44
N VAL A 45 -3.45 1.95 -14.44
CA VAL A 45 -2.82 2.96 -13.57
C VAL A 45 -3.14 2.63 -12.10
N ASP A 46 -2.17 2.94 -11.20
CA ASP A 46 -2.34 2.86 -9.75
C ASP A 46 -2.48 1.42 -9.19
N VAL A 47 -1.65 0.51 -9.71
CA VAL A 47 -1.58 -0.88 -9.23
C VAL A 47 -0.40 -1.11 -8.28
N GLY A 48 0.62 -0.26 -8.33
CA GLY A 48 1.73 -0.28 -7.38
C GLY A 48 1.32 0.31 -6.04
N GLY A 49 1.82 -0.24 -4.95
CA GLY A 49 1.54 0.33 -3.63
C GLY A 49 1.51 -0.70 -2.51
N ARG A 50 0.67 -0.46 -1.54
CA ARG A 50 0.48 -1.29 -0.36
C ARG A 50 -1.01 -1.44 -0.11
N TYR A 51 -1.44 -2.67 0.08
CA TYR A 51 -2.86 -3.00 0.12
C TYR A 51 -3.17 -3.98 1.25
N PHE A 52 -4.36 -3.84 1.80
CA PHE A 52 -4.99 -4.88 2.59
C PHE A 52 -6.04 -5.58 1.73
N TYR A 53 -6.03 -6.90 1.75
CA TYR A 53 -7.07 -7.73 1.16
C TYR A 53 -7.90 -8.30 2.29
N VAL A 54 -9.20 -8.14 2.19
CA VAL A 54 -10.19 -8.77 3.05
C VAL A 54 -10.79 -9.93 2.28
N ASN A 55 -10.68 -11.13 2.84
CA ASN A 55 -11.35 -12.32 2.29
C ASN A 55 -12.44 -12.74 3.28
N ASP A 56 -13.68 -12.55 2.88
CA ASP A 56 -14.90 -12.94 3.59
C ASP A 56 -15.45 -14.22 2.95
N ASP A 57 -14.93 -15.36 3.42
CA ASP A 57 -15.35 -16.70 2.97
C ASP A 57 -15.31 -16.92 1.44
N GLY A 58 -14.25 -16.40 0.81
CA GLY A 58 -14.02 -16.49 -0.64
C GLY A 58 -14.34 -15.19 -1.41
N ASP A 59 -15.11 -14.27 -0.85
CA ASP A 59 -15.33 -12.94 -1.41
C ASP A 59 -14.15 -12.03 -1.04
N VAL A 60 -13.31 -11.71 -2.03
CA VAL A 60 -12.08 -10.93 -1.84
C VAL A 60 -12.29 -9.49 -2.30
N TRP A 61 -11.92 -8.54 -1.46
CA TRP A 61 -12.02 -7.12 -1.74
C TRP A 61 -10.95 -6.29 -1.03
N ASN A 62 -10.81 -5.02 -1.42
CA ASN A 62 -9.90 -4.06 -0.77
C ASN A 62 -10.69 -2.88 -0.20
N PRO A 63 -10.30 -2.33 0.97
CA PRO A 63 -10.91 -1.12 1.50
C PRO A 63 -10.85 0.08 0.56
N GLY A 64 -9.75 0.21 -0.20
CA GLY A 64 -9.53 1.24 -1.21
C GLY A 64 -10.07 0.91 -2.61
N TRP A 65 -10.90 -0.12 -2.77
CA TRP A 65 -11.41 -0.61 -4.05
C TRP A 65 -10.35 -1.28 -4.95
N ALA A 66 -9.24 -0.60 -5.26
CA ALA A 66 -8.13 -1.20 -6.01
C ALA A 66 -7.25 -2.07 -5.09
N PRO A 67 -6.57 -3.08 -5.61
CA PRO A 67 -6.52 -3.51 -7.02
C PRO A 67 -7.62 -4.50 -7.43
N VAL A 68 -8.36 -5.11 -6.50
CA VAL A 68 -9.40 -6.13 -6.81
C VAL A 68 -10.56 -5.51 -7.58
N LYS A 69 -10.92 -4.27 -7.29
CA LYS A 69 -12.02 -3.53 -7.91
C LYS A 69 -13.40 -4.16 -7.69
N ALA A 70 -13.56 -4.90 -6.58
CA ALA A 70 -14.85 -5.40 -6.18
C ALA A 70 -15.82 -4.25 -5.91
N GLU A 71 -17.09 -4.41 -6.25
CA GLU A 71 -18.10 -3.42 -5.94
C GLU A 71 -18.24 -3.26 -4.43
N LEU A 72 -18.20 -2.01 -3.94
CA LEU A 72 -18.33 -1.67 -2.53
C LEU A 72 -19.72 -1.08 -2.27
N ASP A 73 -20.30 -1.42 -1.11
CA ASP A 73 -21.56 -0.82 -0.64
C ASP A 73 -21.39 0.67 -0.36
N SER A 74 -20.21 1.05 0.12
CA SER A 74 -19.79 2.45 0.26
C SER A 74 -18.26 2.57 0.25
N TYR A 75 -17.78 3.73 -0.15
CA TYR A 75 -16.38 4.08 -0.20
C TYR A 75 -16.18 5.54 0.16
N GLU A 76 -15.19 5.80 1.01
CA GLU A 76 -14.77 7.15 1.36
C GLU A 76 -13.24 7.21 1.45
N CYS A 77 -12.65 8.29 0.94
CA CYS A 77 -11.26 8.64 1.16
C CYS A 77 -11.15 10.06 1.70
N ARG A 78 -10.46 10.22 2.80
CA ARG A 78 -10.17 11.51 3.42
C ARG A 78 -8.66 11.74 3.44
N HIS A 79 -8.21 12.72 2.68
CA HIS A 79 -6.86 13.23 2.74
C HIS A 79 -6.78 14.42 3.69
N GLY A 80 -5.99 14.29 4.75
CA GLY A 80 -5.73 15.34 5.73
C GLY A 80 -4.26 15.77 5.73
N MET A 81 -3.95 16.80 6.51
CA MET A 81 -2.58 17.26 6.72
C MET A 81 -1.84 16.27 7.62
N GLY A 82 -1.13 15.31 7.03
CA GLY A 82 -0.36 14.30 7.76
C GLY A 82 -1.04 12.95 7.92
N TYR A 83 -2.21 12.74 7.34
CA TYR A 83 -2.86 11.44 7.32
C TYR A 83 -3.72 11.23 6.06
N THR A 84 -3.98 9.98 5.76
CA THR A 84 -5.02 9.57 4.82
C THR A 84 -5.84 8.46 5.47
N VAL A 85 -7.16 8.55 5.40
CA VAL A 85 -8.08 7.52 5.86
C VAL A 85 -8.92 7.04 4.69
N ILE A 86 -8.90 5.74 4.45
CA ILE A 86 -9.71 5.09 3.42
C ILE A 86 -10.66 4.11 4.10
N THR A 87 -11.94 4.26 3.84
CA THR A 87 -12.99 3.40 4.39
C THR A 87 -13.78 2.76 3.27
N GLY A 88 -13.79 1.44 3.22
CA GLY A 88 -14.65 0.66 2.32
C GLY A 88 -15.62 -0.20 3.12
N LYS A 89 -16.84 -0.35 2.58
CA LYS A 89 -17.83 -1.27 3.15
C LYS A 89 -18.28 -2.26 2.09
N ARG A 90 -18.43 -3.52 2.50
CA ARG A 90 -18.94 -4.58 1.65
C ARG A 90 -19.59 -5.69 2.48
N ASN A 91 -20.79 -6.12 2.08
CA ASN A 91 -21.50 -7.25 2.69
C ASN A 91 -21.62 -7.17 4.22
N GLY A 92 -21.86 -5.97 4.78
CA GLY A 92 -21.96 -5.74 6.22
C GLY A 92 -20.63 -5.78 6.96
N LEU A 93 -19.50 -5.73 6.25
CA LEU A 93 -18.18 -5.45 6.81
C LEU A 93 -17.79 -4.01 6.51
N SER A 94 -17.17 -3.35 7.48
CA SER A 94 -16.54 -2.04 7.32
C SER A 94 -15.05 -2.16 7.62
N ALA A 95 -14.21 -1.75 6.68
CA ALA A 95 -12.75 -1.73 6.83
C ALA A 95 -12.25 -0.30 6.65
N GLU A 96 -11.64 0.25 7.69
CA GLU A 96 -11.02 1.56 7.71
C GLU A 96 -9.50 1.42 7.83
N VAL A 97 -8.76 2.01 6.91
CA VAL A 97 -7.30 2.04 6.93
C VAL A 97 -6.83 3.48 7.08
N SER A 98 -6.09 3.74 8.15
CA SER A 98 -5.43 5.02 8.39
C SER A 98 -3.94 4.90 8.05
N PHE A 99 -3.43 5.84 7.27
CA PHE A 99 -2.04 5.94 6.85
C PHE A 99 -1.45 7.25 7.39
N PHE A 100 -0.32 7.17 8.04
CA PHE A 100 0.40 8.36 8.52
C PHE A 100 1.89 8.07 8.73
N VAL A 101 2.69 9.12 8.69
CA VAL A 101 4.13 9.09 8.99
C VAL A 101 4.36 9.80 10.32
N PRO A 102 4.79 9.08 11.39
CA PRO A 102 5.11 9.71 12.67
C PRO A 102 6.33 10.65 12.57
N HIS A 103 6.35 11.73 13.36
CA HIS A 103 7.39 12.76 13.29
C HIS A 103 8.81 12.24 13.53
N ASP A 104 8.99 11.37 14.51
CA ASP A 104 10.32 10.87 14.94
C ASP A 104 10.60 9.45 14.42
N PHE A 105 9.91 9.05 13.35
CA PHE A 105 10.04 7.71 12.80
C PHE A 105 10.20 7.74 11.28
N ASN A 106 11.17 7.00 10.75
CA ASN A 106 11.39 6.86 9.32
C ASN A 106 10.58 5.67 8.76
N GLY A 107 9.28 5.82 8.74
CA GLY A 107 8.37 4.79 8.26
C GLY A 107 6.93 5.26 8.24
N GLU A 108 6.07 4.52 7.53
CA GLU A 108 4.63 4.73 7.51
C GLU A 108 3.95 3.74 8.45
N VAL A 109 2.99 4.22 9.22
CA VAL A 109 2.08 3.39 9.99
C VAL A 109 0.79 3.20 9.20
N GLN A 110 0.35 1.96 9.09
CA GLN A 110 -0.91 1.56 8.48
C GLN A 110 -1.77 0.90 9.55
N LYS A 111 -2.82 1.58 9.98
CA LYS A 111 -3.75 1.05 10.97
C LYS A 111 -5.04 0.59 10.29
N LEU A 112 -5.29 -0.70 10.31
CA LEU A 112 -6.56 -1.27 9.84
C LEU A 112 -7.50 -1.53 11.01
N VAL A 113 -8.73 -1.04 10.88
CA VAL A 113 -9.84 -1.35 11.77
C VAL A 113 -10.93 -2.03 10.96
N LEU A 114 -11.22 -3.29 11.31
CA LEU A 114 -12.28 -4.07 10.67
C LEU A 114 -13.45 -4.22 11.65
N LYS A 115 -14.65 -3.88 11.19
CA LYS A 115 -15.89 -4.03 11.96
C LYS A 115 -16.87 -4.93 11.22
N ASN A 116 -17.45 -5.87 11.94
CA ASN A 116 -18.56 -6.68 11.43
C ASN A 116 -19.89 -6.03 11.87
N GLU A 117 -20.57 -5.44 10.92
CA GLU A 117 -21.87 -4.77 11.09
C GLU A 117 -23.03 -5.64 10.56
N SER A 118 -22.75 -6.88 10.11
CA SER A 118 -23.73 -7.76 9.46
C SER A 118 -24.73 -8.41 10.42
N GLY A 119 -24.48 -8.36 11.73
CA GLY A 119 -25.27 -9.08 12.73
C GLY A 119 -25.09 -10.61 12.72
N LYS A 120 -24.17 -11.13 11.87
CA LYS A 120 -23.89 -12.57 11.72
C LYS A 120 -22.41 -12.83 11.99
N LYS A 121 -22.09 -14.03 12.45
CA LYS A 121 -20.69 -14.46 12.55
C LYS A 121 -20.10 -14.59 11.14
N LYS A 122 -18.90 -14.05 10.96
CA LYS A 122 -18.13 -14.10 9.72
C LYS A 122 -16.76 -14.73 9.95
N ASN A 123 -16.26 -15.44 8.97
CA ASN A 123 -14.92 -16.02 8.96
C ASN A 123 -14.05 -15.22 7.98
N ILE A 124 -13.19 -14.37 8.52
CA ILE A 124 -12.46 -13.38 7.74
C ILE A 124 -10.97 -13.67 7.80
N LYS A 125 -10.32 -13.60 6.64
CA LYS A 125 -8.86 -13.61 6.53
C LYS A 125 -8.39 -12.25 6.03
N LEU A 126 -7.32 -11.74 6.64
CA LEU A 126 -6.68 -10.49 6.25
C LEU A 126 -5.28 -10.79 5.70
N PHE A 127 -4.96 -10.11 4.60
CA PHE A 127 -3.62 -10.16 4.00
C PHE A 127 -3.13 -8.73 3.77
N SER A 128 -1.92 -8.46 4.19
CA SER A 128 -1.20 -7.24 3.80
C SER A 128 -0.32 -7.55 2.59
N PHE A 129 -0.22 -6.60 1.69
CA PHE A 129 0.60 -6.70 0.49
C PHE A 129 1.39 -5.43 0.29
N LEU A 130 2.65 -5.59 -0.05
CA LEU A 130 3.46 -4.54 -0.62
C LEU A 130 4.48 -5.15 -1.59
N GLU A 131 4.93 -4.36 -2.56
CA GLU A 131 5.96 -4.75 -3.51
C GLU A 131 7.19 -3.89 -3.29
N TRP A 132 8.35 -4.53 -3.09
CA TRP A 132 9.60 -3.84 -2.87
C TRP A 132 10.17 -3.29 -4.18
N CYS A 133 10.68 -2.07 -4.14
CA CYS A 133 11.54 -1.54 -5.19
C CYS A 133 12.92 -2.18 -5.07
N LEU A 134 13.43 -2.71 -6.18
CA LEU A 134 14.76 -3.30 -6.23
C LEU A 134 15.78 -2.21 -6.62
N TRP A 135 16.78 -1.99 -5.75
CA TRP A 135 17.89 -1.09 -5.95
C TRP A 135 17.44 0.34 -6.33
N ASN A 136 17.57 0.71 -7.56
CA ASN A 136 17.29 2.02 -8.12
C ASN A 136 15.91 2.00 -8.79
N ALA A 137 15.07 2.98 -8.47
CA ALA A 137 13.69 3.04 -8.98
C ALA A 137 13.62 3.18 -10.50
N TRP A 138 14.63 3.81 -11.12
CA TRP A 138 14.69 3.94 -12.56
C TRP A 138 14.98 2.61 -13.25
N ASP A 139 15.92 1.85 -12.72
CA ASP A 139 16.26 0.52 -13.21
C ASP A 139 15.11 -0.46 -12.98
N ASP A 140 14.44 -0.37 -11.84
CA ASP A 140 13.26 -1.18 -11.51
C ASP A 140 12.07 -0.93 -12.46
N CYS A 141 11.99 0.27 -13.04
CA CYS A 141 10.97 0.61 -14.04
C CYS A 141 11.30 0.07 -15.45
N THR A 142 12.54 -0.30 -15.73
CA THR A 142 12.96 -0.83 -17.04
C THR A 142 12.97 -2.34 -17.03
N ASN A 143 12.49 -2.95 -18.14
CA ASN A 143 12.36 -4.40 -18.19
C ASN A 143 13.71 -5.13 -18.23
N PHE A 144 14.76 -4.51 -18.78
CA PHE A 144 16.05 -5.13 -18.94
C PHE A 144 16.93 -4.99 -17.68
N GLN A 145 17.11 -3.79 -17.18
CA GLN A 145 18.01 -3.52 -16.05
C GLN A 145 17.53 -4.13 -14.74
N ARG A 146 16.23 -4.30 -14.58
CA ARG A 146 15.64 -5.02 -13.46
C ARG A 146 16.25 -6.41 -13.24
N ASN A 147 16.67 -7.09 -14.26
CA ASN A 147 17.22 -8.45 -14.17
C ASN A 147 18.58 -8.50 -13.47
N PHE A 148 19.26 -7.36 -13.29
CA PHE A 148 20.52 -7.25 -12.56
C PHE A 148 20.34 -6.96 -11.07
N ASN A 149 19.12 -6.70 -10.63
CA ASN A 149 18.81 -6.44 -9.25
C ASN A 149 18.34 -7.71 -8.56
N THR A 150 18.84 -7.96 -7.38
CA THR A 150 18.42 -9.06 -6.51
C THR A 150 17.84 -8.56 -5.21
N GLY A 151 16.85 -9.26 -4.71
CA GLY A 151 16.26 -9.01 -3.39
C GLY A 151 16.38 -10.24 -2.50
N GLU A 152 16.76 -10.01 -1.26
CA GLU A 152 16.73 -11.03 -0.21
C GLU A 152 15.65 -10.69 0.79
N VAL A 153 14.94 -11.71 1.26
CA VAL A 153 13.89 -11.57 2.27
C VAL A 153 14.18 -12.52 3.42
N GLU A 154 14.22 -11.98 4.61
CA GLU A 154 14.32 -12.74 5.87
C GLU A 154 13.08 -12.44 6.71
N ILE A 155 12.53 -13.47 7.35
CA ILE A 155 11.34 -13.35 8.21
C ILE A 155 11.71 -13.80 9.62
N ASP A 156 11.52 -12.89 10.57
CA ASP A 156 11.68 -13.19 12.00
C ASP A 156 10.39 -12.81 12.76
N GLY A 157 9.63 -13.81 13.15
CA GLY A 157 8.32 -13.63 13.76
C GLY A 157 7.36 -12.86 12.85
N SER A 158 7.00 -11.64 13.23
CA SER A 158 6.14 -10.73 12.46
C SER A 158 6.91 -9.66 11.67
N VAL A 159 8.25 -9.74 11.66
CA VAL A 159 9.12 -8.78 10.97
C VAL A 159 9.59 -9.38 9.66
N ILE A 160 9.52 -8.57 8.61
CA ILE A 160 10.06 -8.91 7.29
C ILE A 160 11.21 -7.95 7.00
N TYR A 161 12.41 -8.49 6.88
CA TYR A 161 13.58 -7.76 6.43
C TYR A 161 13.73 -7.90 4.92
N HIS A 162 13.97 -6.80 4.25
CA HIS A 162 14.22 -6.80 2.81
C HIS A 162 15.52 -6.05 2.51
N LYS A 163 16.38 -6.70 1.75
CA LYS A 163 17.67 -6.17 1.31
C LYS A 163 17.73 -6.26 -0.22
N THR A 164 18.28 -5.22 -0.85
CA THR A 164 18.49 -5.19 -2.29
C THR A 164 19.96 -5.08 -2.62
N GLU A 165 20.38 -5.78 -3.66
CA GLU A 165 21.73 -5.72 -4.21
C GLU A 165 21.70 -5.59 -5.72
N TYR A 166 22.70 -4.92 -6.28
CA TYR A 166 22.96 -4.87 -7.70
C TYR A 166 24.10 -5.84 -8.03
N LYS A 167 23.90 -6.69 -9.05
CA LYS A 167 24.90 -7.63 -9.57
C LYS A 167 25.52 -7.16 -10.86
#